data_f6558456238a2eb57367b907f6fac419
#
_entry.id   f6558456238a2eb57367b907f6fac419
#
_cell.length_a   1.000
_cell.length_b   1.000
_cell.length_c   1.000
_cell.angle_alpha   90.00
_cell.angle_beta   90.00
_cell.angle_gamma   90.00
#
_symmetry.space_group_name_H-M   'P 1'
#
loop_
_entity.id
_entity.type
_entity.pdbx_description
1 polymer ?
#
loop_
_entity_poly.entity_id
_entity_poly.type
_entity_poly.pdbx_seq_one_letter_code
_entity_poly.pdbx_strand_id
1 'polypeptide(L)'
;MVVGLFAATPVGFAAPPDALSRACRAASGADVPADLWERALRALCASPEAQDSNLSAIGDPVEFQLLWTAAGEEQVRATLDPDPGVSGAERRQRAIAAVQDLHPAQRALRDHVSAAQNARGARFGGWIGLRPGATGLQRKLYLELPAGYAAPSALLSRRLPAVRAFNPVLLGLDPARGQVEIYAAIAPLARDALALLLADLGLPPLARDALQLLTDLRDQSLRPVLPTHDQGLSISWGRDEMAEALTWYVHCDALLGPAAQARESLLAFGRRRGWPMTRYSALSAPLPGGIPWHGLIGLTLGRQGLALSVTCATRSQA
;
A
#
# COMPACT_ATOMS: atom_id res chain seq x y z
N MET A 1 6.31 -19.34 3.95
CA MET A 1 5.10 -19.07 3.13
C MET A 1 4.60 -17.68 3.48
N VAL A 2 5.28 -16.63 3.00
CA VAL A 2 5.09 -15.21 3.40
C VAL A 2 4.97 -14.30 2.17
N VAL A 3 4.92 -14.89 0.99
CA VAL A 3 4.90 -14.19 -0.30
C VAL A 3 3.50 -13.68 -0.67
N GLY A 4 2.46 -14.08 0.09
CA GLY A 4 1.06 -13.79 -0.25
C GLY A 4 0.59 -12.36 0.02
N LEU A 5 1.24 -11.58 0.88
CA LEU A 5 0.77 -10.24 1.22
C LEU A 5 0.93 -9.25 0.06
N PHE A 6 1.94 -9.49 -0.80
CA PHE A 6 2.32 -8.59 -1.88
C PHE A 6 2.37 -9.28 -3.25
N ALA A 7 1.97 -10.54 -3.34
CA ALA A 7 2.02 -11.29 -4.59
C ALA A 7 1.10 -12.52 -4.56
N ALA A 8 -0.17 -12.32 -4.83
CA ALA A 8 -1.08 -13.43 -5.14
C ALA A 8 -0.84 -13.97 -6.56
N THR A 9 -1.19 -15.24 -6.78
CA THR A 9 -1.25 -15.79 -8.15
C THR A 9 -2.50 -15.21 -8.81
N PRO A 10 -2.39 -14.47 -9.93
CA PRO A 10 -3.54 -13.84 -10.56
C PRO A 10 -4.56 -14.87 -11.02
N VAL A 11 -5.81 -14.66 -10.70
CA VAL A 11 -6.95 -15.37 -11.28
C VAL A 11 -7.52 -14.44 -12.35
N GLY A 12 -7.52 -14.84 -13.62
CA GLY A 12 -7.87 -13.99 -14.73
C GLY A 12 -9.33 -13.51 -14.67
N PHE A 13 -9.53 -12.20 -14.65
CA PHE A 13 -10.83 -11.53 -14.68
C PHE A 13 -10.86 -10.51 -15.83
N ALA A 14 -11.97 -10.50 -16.60
CA ALA A 14 -12.14 -9.50 -17.65
C ALA A 14 -12.46 -8.13 -17.04
N ALA A 15 -11.67 -7.11 -17.42
CA ALA A 15 -12.00 -5.74 -17.07
C ALA A 15 -13.02 -5.16 -18.06
N PRO A 16 -13.99 -4.37 -17.59
CA PRO A 16 -14.76 -3.51 -18.47
C PRO A 16 -13.82 -2.55 -19.22
N PRO A 17 -14.06 -2.22 -20.49
CA PRO A 17 -13.18 -1.37 -21.31
C PRO A 17 -12.91 0.01 -20.72
N ASP A 18 -13.78 0.50 -19.83
CA ASP A 18 -13.70 1.82 -19.19
C ASP A 18 -13.31 1.76 -17.69
N ALA A 19 -12.87 0.59 -17.19
CA ALA A 19 -12.60 0.38 -15.77
C ALA A 19 -11.62 1.42 -15.20
N LEU A 20 -10.50 1.67 -15.89
CA LEU A 20 -9.51 2.65 -15.49
C LEU A 20 -10.08 4.07 -15.47
N SER A 21 -10.73 4.49 -16.58
CA SER A 21 -11.32 5.84 -16.66
C SER A 21 -12.39 6.08 -15.62
N ARG A 22 -13.19 5.05 -15.29
CA ARG A 22 -14.17 5.10 -14.21
C ARG A 22 -13.47 5.26 -12.84
N ALA A 23 -12.43 4.49 -12.58
CA ALA A 23 -11.67 4.58 -11.34
C ALA A 23 -10.99 5.96 -11.20
N CYS A 24 -10.44 6.51 -12.29
CA CYS A 24 -9.88 7.87 -12.31
C CYS A 24 -10.94 8.94 -11.99
N ARG A 25 -12.14 8.82 -12.56
CA ARG A 25 -13.26 9.72 -12.20
C ARG A 25 -13.65 9.60 -10.74
N ALA A 26 -13.72 8.39 -10.21
CA ALA A 26 -14.04 8.17 -8.81
C ALA A 26 -12.94 8.67 -7.85
N ALA A 27 -11.67 8.56 -8.24
CA ALA A 27 -10.51 9.04 -7.48
C ALA A 27 -10.35 10.56 -7.53
N SER A 28 -10.98 11.24 -8.50
CA SER A 28 -10.80 12.67 -8.72
C SER A 28 -11.32 13.53 -7.57
N GLY A 29 -10.76 14.72 -7.44
CA GLY A 29 -11.17 15.73 -6.48
C GLY A 29 -10.67 17.12 -6.91
N ALA A 30 -10.85 18.11 -6.05
CA ALA A 30 -10.41 19.48 -6.32
C ALA A 30 -8.91 19.57 -6.62
N ASP A 31 -8.11 18.73 -5.94
CA ASP A 31 -6.65 18.76 -6.02
C ASP A 31 -6.11 18.05 -7.28
N VAL A 32 -6.80 17.00 -7.74
CA VAL A 32 -6.35 16.17 -8.87
C VAL A 32 -7.55 15.78 -9.73
N PRO A 33 -7.73 16.39 -10.91
CA PRO A 33 -8.81 16.05 -11.81
C PRO A 33 -8.61 14.66 -12.45
N ALA A 34 -9.71 14.06 -12.92
CA ALA A 34 -9.73 12.70 -13.45
C ALA A 34 -8.78 12.50 -14.65
N ASP A 35 -8.70 13.49 -15.54
CA ASP A 35 -7.84 13.45 -16.72
C ASP A 35 -6.34 13.47 -16.36
N LEU A 36 -5.97 14.10 -15.25
CA LEU A 36 -4.58 14.06 -14.75
C LEU A 36 -4.22 12.67 -14.23
N TRP A 37 -5.13 12.02 -13.48
CA TRP A 37 -4.96 10.64 -13.08
C TRP A 37 -4.81 9.72 -14.28
N GLU A 38 -5.74 9.82 -15.24
CA GLU A 38 -5.76 8.93 -16.40
C GLU A 38 -4.52 9.11 -17.28
N ARG A 39 -4.12 10.35 -17.59
CA ARG A 39 -2.89 10.62 -18.34
C ARG A 39 -1.65 10.08 -17.62
N ALA A 40 -1.54 10.28 -16.31
CA ALA A 40 -0.39 9.80 -15.55
C ALA A 40 -0.32 8.27 -15.53
N LEU A 41 -1.44 7.60 -15.28
CA LEU A 41 -1.50 6.14 -15.23
C LEU A 41 -1.20 5.52 -16.61
N ARG A 42 -1.79 6.06 -17.71
CA ARG A 42 -1.51 5.58 -19.07
C ARG A 42 -0.08 5.88 -19.54
N ALA A 43 0.53 6.97 -19.05
CA ALA A 43 1.92 7.28 -19.39
C ALA A 43 2.94 6.40 -18.63
N LEU A 44 2.57 5.86 -17.46
CA LEU A 44 3.46 5.11 -16.58
C LEU A 44 3.21 3.60 -16.58
N CYS A 45 2.04 3.16 -17.03
CA CYS A 45 1.68 1.75 -17.15
C CYS A 45 1.48 1.43 -18.64
N ALA A 46 2.34 0.59 -19.21
CA ALA A 46 2.29 0.25 -20.63
C ALA A 46 1.02 -0.54 -20.99
N SER A 47 0.49 -1.31 -20.05
CA SER A 47 -0.68 -2.18 -20.26
C SER A 47 -1.61 -2.09 -19.04
N PRO A 48 -2.34 -0.96 -18.86
CA PRO A 48 -3.20 -0.78 -17.70
C PRO A 48 -4.42 -1.73 -17.68
N GLU A 49 -4.70 -2.39 -18.79
CA GLU A 49 -5.73 -3.41 -18.94
C GLU A 49 -5.20 -4.85 -18.77
N ALA A 50 -3.90 -5.05 -18.54
CA ALA A 50 -3.30 -6.38 -18.31
C ALA A 50 -3.90 -7.06 -17.06
N GLN A 51 -3.83 -8.41 -17.03
CA GLN A 51 -4.44 -9.22 -15.96
C GLN A 51 -3.45 -10.12 -15.21
N ASP A 52 -2.17 -9.91 -15.40
CA ASP A 52 -1.08 -10.75 -14.90
C ASP A 52 -0.09 -9.98 -14.01
N SER A 53 -0.51 -8.82 -13.51
CA SER A 53 0.29 -8.07 -12.55
C SER A 53 0.37 -8.76 -11.19
N ASN A 54 1.54 -8.71 -10.58
CA ASN A 54 1.75 -9.15 -9.20
C ASN A 54 1.40 -8.05 -8.17
N LEU A 55 0.87 -6.92 -8.60
CA LEU A 55 0.51 -5.80 -7.73
C LEU A 55 -0.72 -6.15 -6.87
N SER A 56 -1.73 -6.73 -7.48
CA SER A 56 -2.96 -7.13 -6.79
C SER A 56 -3.20 -8.63 -6.88
N ALA A 57 -3.99 -9.17 -5.94
CA ALA A 57 -4.36 -10.60 -5.95
C ALA A 57 -5.18 -11.02 -7.16
N ILE A 58 -5.82 -10.08 -7.84
CA ILE A 58 -6.63 -10.32 -9.03
C ILE A 58 -5.91 -9.96 -10.34
N GLY A 59 -4.61 -9.70 -10.28
CA GLY A 59 -3.79 -9.40 -11.45
C GLY A 59 -3.95 -7.98 -11.99
N ASP A 60 -4.66 -7.09 -11.30
CA ASP A 60 -4.83 -5.70 -11.71
C ASP A 60 -3.50 -4.92 -11.61
N PRO A 61 -3.03 -4.27 -12.68
CA PRO A 61 -1.80 -3.50 -12.67
C PRO A 61 -1.93 -2.11 -12.06
N VAL A 62 -3.13 -1.69 -11.67
CA VAL A 62 -3.40 -0.42 -11.02
C VAL A 62 -4.30 -0.64 -9.81
N GLU A 63 -3.86 -0.18 -8.66
CA GLU A 63 -4.60 -0.24 -7.41
C GLU A 63 -4.72 1.16 -6.81
N PHE A 64 -5.93 1.58 -6.48
CA PHE A 64 -6.18 2.83 -5.77
C PHE A 64 -6.21 2.59 -4.26
N GLN A 65 -5.61 3.49 -3.51
CA GLN A 65 -5.65 3.51 -2.05
C GLN A 65 -6.35 4.77 -1.58
N LEU A 66 -7.38 4.60 -0.77
CA LEU A 66 -7.98 5.68 -0.02
C LEU A 66 -7.42 5.66 1.40
N LEU A 67 -7.15 6.84 1.93
CA LEU A 67 -6.63 7.03 3.27
C LEU A 67 -7.44 8.12 3.96
N TRP A 68 -7.89 7.86 5.18
CA TRP A 68 -8.56 8.81 6.05
C TRP A 68 -7.74 9.02 7.32
N THR A 69 -7.46 10.28 7.63
CA THR A 69 -6.89 10.66 8.93
C THR A 69 -7.97 10.59 10.02
N ALA A 70 -7.56 10.58 11.29
CA ALA A 70 -8.51 10.65 12.41
C ALA A 70 -9.38 11.93 12.36
N ALA A 71 -8.88 13.02 11.76
CA ALA A 71 -9.63 14.25 11.53
C ALA A 71 -10.64 14.16 10.36
N GLY A 72 -10.70 13.04 9.65
CA GLY A 72 -11.59 12.83 8.51
C GLY A 72 -11.07 13.38 7.19
N GLU A 73 -9.83 13.77 7.09
CA GLU A 73 -9.23 14.16 5.81
C GLU A 73 -9.05 12.93 4.93
N GLU A 74 -9.57 13.01 3.69
CA GLU A 74 -9.45 11.94 2.71
C GLU A 74 -8.33 12.23 1.72
N GLN A 75 -7.48 11.25 1.48
CA GLN A 75 -6.47 11.26 0.42
C GLN A 75 -6.65 10.04 -0.48
N VAL A 76 -6.44 10.24 -1.78
CA VAL A 76 -6.39 9.14 -2.75
C VAL A 76 -4.96 9.00 -3.26
N ARG A 77 -4.50 7.77 -3.36
CA ARG A 77 -3.21 7.39 -3.94
C ARG A 77 -3.44 6.28 -4.94
N ALA A 78 -2.50 6.06 -5.84
CA ALA A 78 -2.50 4.88 -6.69
C ALA A 78 -1.13 4.21 -6.64
N THR A 79 -1.12 2.90 -6.78
CA THR A 79 0.10 2.13 -7.06
C THR A 79 -0.10 1.44 -8.39
N LEU A 80 0.93 1.39 -9.21
CA LEU A 80 0.87 0.79 -10.53
C LEU A 80 2.10 -0.06 -10.83
N ASP A 81 1.86 -1.11 -11.59
CA ASP A 81 2.87 -1.93 -12.25
C ASP A 81 3.20 -1.26 -13.60
N PRO A 82 4.46 -0.84 -13.84
CA PRO A 82 4.79 -0.12 -15.07
C PRO A 82 4.62 -0.96 -16.34
N ASP A 83 4.78 -2.28 -16.24
CA ASP A 83 4.52 -3.21 -17.34
C ASP A 83 4.47 -4.66 -16.83
N PRO A 84 3.28 -5.23 -16.64
CA PRO A 84 3.13 -6.62 -16.20
C PRO A 84 3.74 -7.65 -17.17
N GLY A 85 3.75 -7.34 -18.47
CA GLY A 85 4.19 -8.26 -19.53
C GLY A 85 5.70 -8.45 -19.68
N VAL A 86 6.53 -7.73 -18.89
CA VAL A 86 7.99 -7.83 -18.98
C VAL A 86 8.64 -8.46 -17.75
N SER A 87 9.92 -8.78 -17.86
CA SER A 87 10.70 -9.33 -16.75
C SER A 87 10.76 -8.39 -15.54
N GLY A 88 10.95 -8.92 -14.34
CA GLY A 88 11.11 -8.10 -13.12
C GLY A 88 12.30 -7.12 -13.23
N ALA A 89 13.38 -7.50 -13.91
CA ALA A 89 14.52 -6.61 -14.14
C ALA A 89 14.14 -5.40 -15.04
N GLU A 90 13.40 -5.63 -16.09
CA GLU A 90 12.96 -4.58 -17.03
C GLU A 90 11.89 -3.70 -16.38
N ARG A 91 10.95 -4.28 -15.66
CA ARG A 91 9.94 -3.58 -14.87
C ARG A 91 10.58 -2.64 -13.84
N ARG A 92 11.60 -3.11 -13.12
CA ARG A 92 12.41 -2.27 -12.23
C ARG A 92 13.03 -1.08 -12.95
N GLN A 93 13.63 -1.29 -14.12
CA GLN A 93 14.25 -0.21 -14.90
C GLN A 93 13.21 0.86 -15.28
N ARG A 94 12.02 0.44 -15.71
CA ARG A 94 10.91 1.36 -16.01
C ARG A 94 10.45 2.14 -14.78
N ALA A 95 10.31 1.47 -13.64
CA ALA A 95 9.96 2.12 -12.38
C ALA A 95 11.01 3.14 -11.95
N ILE A 96 12.30 2.81 -12.04
CA ILE A 96 13.41 3.72 -11.74
C ILE A 96 13.43 4.92 -12.69
N ALA A 97 13.24 4.70 -13.99
CA ALA A 97 13.19 5.77 -14.98
C ALA A 97 12.04 6.75 -14.74
N ALA A 98 10.93 6.26 -14.20
CA ALA A 98 9.77 7.08 -13.86
C ALA A 98 9.97 7.96 -12.61
N VAL A 99 10.91 7.62 -11.70
CA VAL A 99 11.12 8.31 -10.41
C VAL A 99 12.57 8.79 -10.32
N GLN A 100 12.85 9.97 -10.88
CA GLN A 100 14.22 10.45 -11.09
C GLN A 100 14.79 11.28 -9.93
N ASP A 101 13.96 12.01 -9.18
CA ASP A 101 14.40 13.04 -8.22
C ASP A 101 14.81 12.47 -6.83
N LEU A 102 15.39 11.28 -6.82
CA LEU A 102 15.85 10.65 -5.59
C LEU A 102 17.03 11.42 -4.95
N HIS A 103 16.96 11.61 -3.64
CA HIS A 103 18.06 12.15 -2.84
C HIS A 103 19.30 11.21 -2.89
N PRO A 104 20.55 11.70 -2.69
CA PRO A 104 21.76 10.85 -2.75
C PRO A 104 21.67 9.55 -1.92
N ALA A 105 21.18 9.62 -0.67
CA ALA A 105 21.00 8.43 0.18
C ALA A 105 19.96 7.46 -0.41
N GLN A 106 18.87 7.97 -0.97
CA GLN A 106 17.86 7.12 -1.64
C GLN A 106 18.42 6.49 -2.92
N ARG A 107 19.25 7.21 -3.68
CA ARG A 107 19.95 6.64 -4.84
C ARG A 107 20.86 5.48 -4.46
N ALA A 108 21.67 5.66 -3.40
CA ALA A 108 22.53 4.59 -2.90
C ALA A 108 21.74 3.34 -2.51
N LEU A 109 20.59 3.51 -1.85
CA LEU A 109 19.69 2.39 -1.51
C LEU A 109 19.08 1.72 -2.74
N ARG A 110 18.59 2.50 -3.70
CA ARG A 110 18.09 2.01 -4.99
C ARG A 110 19.15 1.14 -5.69
N ASP A 111 20.38 1.64 -5.77
CA ASP A 111 21.47 0.96 -6.48
C ASP A 111 21.85 -0.34 -5.77
N HIS A 112 21.89 -0.31 -4.44
CA HIS A 112 22.16 -1.51 -3.64
C HIS A 112 21.08 -2.59 -3.83
N VAL A 113 19.80 -2.22 -3.77
CA VAL A 113 18.68 -3.16 -4.01
C VAL A 113 18.69 -3.66 -5.45
N SER A 114 18.97 -2.78 -6.41
CA SER A 114 19.07 -3.17 -7.83
C SER A 114 20.18 -4.19 -8.07
N ALA A 115 21.35 -4.02 -7.43
CA ALA A 115 22.44 -4.99 -7.49
C ALA A 115 22.03 -6.34 -6.86
N ALA A 116 21.34 -6.33 -5.73
CA ALA A 116 20.84 -7.54 -5.10
C ALA A 116 19.80 -8.27 -5.96
N GLN A 117 18.89 -7.54 -6.63
CA GLN A 117 17.94 -8.12 -7.58
C GLN A 117 18.65 -8.72 -8.81
N ASN A 118 19.72 -8.07 -9.31
CA ASN A 118 20.50 -8.63 -10.42
C ASN A 118 21.19 -9.94 -10.03
N ALA A 119 21.69 -10.04 -8.80
CA ALA A 119 22.40 -11.22 -8.32
C ALA A 119 21.47 -12.40 -7.96
N ARG A 120 20.25 -12.13 -7.50
CA ARG A 120 19.33 -13.14 -6.93
C ARG A 120 18.06 -13.35 -7.72
N GLY A 121 17.80 -12.51 -8.73
CA GLY A 121 16.53 -12.42 -9.43
C GLY A 121 15.53 -11.53 -8.69
N ALA A 122 14.52 -11.08 -9.44
CA ALA A 122 13.37 -10.37 -8.93
C ALA A 122 12.10 -10.96 -9.55
N ARG A 123 11.06 -11.13 -8.76
CA ARG A 123 9.78 -11.65 -9.22
C ARG A 123 8.98 -10.58 -9.96
N PHE A 124 8.84 -9.38 -9.36
CA PHE A 124 8.14 -8.24 -9.95
C PHE A 124 9.03 -7.02 -10.12
N GLY A 125 10.18 -6.94 -9.46
CA GLY A 125 11.22 -5.91 -9.65
C GLY A 125 10.89 -4.56 -9.04
N GLY A 126 9.89 -3.84 -9.55
CA GLY A 126 9.53 -2.53 -9.02
C GLY A 126 8.16 -2.02 -9.48
N TRP A 127 7.56 -1.16 -8.65
CA TRP A 127 6.28 -0.49 -8.88
C TRP A 127 6.41 1.02 -8.67
N ILE A 128 5.41 1.77 -9.09
CA ILE A 128 5.34 3.23 -8.97
C ILE A 128 4.12 3.59 -8.13
N GLY A 129 4.32 4.39 -7.09
CA GLY A 129 3.24 5.04 -6.35
C GLY A 129 2.97 6.44 -6.90
N LEU A 130 1.71 6.83 -6.92
CA LEU A 130 1.24 8.16 -7.25
C LEU A 130 0.43 8.72 -6.09
N ARG A 131 0.62 9.97 -5.77
CA ARG A 131 -0.19 10.70 -4.79
C ARG A 131 -0.34 12.18 -5.18
N PRO A 132 -1.40 12.85 -4.76
CA PRO A 132 -1.53 14.29 -4.89
C PRO A 132 -0.37 15.03 -4.23
N GLY A 133 0.11 16.07 -4.86
CA GLY A 133 1.08 17.02 -4.34
C GLY A 133 0.73 18.44 -4.76
N ALA A 134 1.46 19.45 -4.27
CA ALA A 134 1.15 20.85 -4.53
C ALA A 134 1.16 21.24 -6.02
N THR A 135 1.94 20.55 -6.84
CA THR A 135 2.11 20.85 -8.27
C THR A 135 1.66 19.71 -9.19
N GLY A 136 0.79 18.82 -8.70
CA GLY A 136 0.32 17.66 -9.45
C GLY A 136 0.61 16.33 -8.76
N LEU A 137 0.77 15.26 -9.52
CA LEU A 137 1.02 13.93 -8.96
C LEU A 137 2.50 13.71 -8.64
N GLN A 138 2.81 13.47 -7.38
CA GLN A 138 4.13 13.07 -6.90
C GLN A 138 4.30 11.56 -7.05
N ARG A 139 5.53 11.13 -7.31
CA ARG A 139 5.88 9.74 -7.55
C ARG A 139 6.69 9.16 -6.39
N LYS A 140 6.43 7.89 -6.08
CA LYS A 140 7.18 7.07 -5.11
C LYS A 140 7.66 5.82 -5.84
N LEU A 141 8.92 5.45 -5.64
CA LEU A 141 9.50 4.22 -6.16
C LEU A 141 9.33 3.10 -5.14
N TYR A 142 8.84 1.95 -5.59
CA TYR A 142 8.86 0.71 -4.82
C TYR A 142 9.79 -0.28 -5.50
N LEU A 143 10.66 -0.91 -4.72
CA LEU A 143 11.58 -1.95 -5.20
C LEU A 143 11.42 -3.21 -4.38
N GLU A 144 11.25 -4.33 -5.06
CA GLU A 144 11.24 -5.66 -4.44
C GLU A 144 12.55 -5.94 -3.72
N LEU A 145 12.47 -6.47 -2.51
CA LEU A 145 13.62 -7.00 -1.80
C LEU A 145 13.70 -8.51 -2.03
N PRO A 146 14.77 -9.00 -2.64
CA PRO A 146 14.92 -10.43 -2.92
C PRO A 146 14.87 -11.27 -1.65
N ALA A 147 14.35 -12.49 -1.75
CA ALA A 147 14.27 -13.40 -0.61
C ALA A 147 15.66 -13.59 0.06
N GLY A 148 15.69 -13.52 1.38
CA GLY A 148 16.92 -13.59 2.16
C GLY A 148 17.85 -12.39 1.99
N TYR A 149 17.33 -11.27 1.48
CA TYR A 149 18.06 -10.01 1.43
C TYR A 149 18.34 -9.53 2.85
N ALA A 150 19.64 -9.52 3.19
CA ALA A 150 20.08 -8.80 4.38
C ALA A 150 20.03 -7.31 4.02
N ALA A 151 19.03 -6.60 4.52
CA ALA A 151 18.97 -5.17 4.32
C ALA A 151 20.30 -4.53 4.77
N PRO A 152 20.80 -3.48 4.09
CA PRO A 152 22.04 -2.86 4.45
C PRO A 152 22.02 -2.52 5.94
N SER A 153 23.09 -2.85 6.65
CA SER A 153 23.22 -2.58 8.09
C SER A 153 22.97 -1.12 8.43
N ALA A 154 23.25 -0.19 7.51
CA ALA A 154 22.95 1.23 7.65
C ALA A 154 21.45 1.55 7.65
N LEU A 155 20.58 0.73 7.00
CA LEU A 155 19.13 0.85 7.08
C LEU A 155 18.56 0.11 8.30
N LEU A 156 19.23 -0.98 8.70
CA LEU A 156 18.82 -1.85 9.80
C LEU A 156 19.46 -1.46 11.12
N SER A 157 20.57 -0.71 11.13
CA SER A 157 21.14 -0.11 12.35
C SER A 157 20.18 0.88 13.02
N ARG A 158 19.23 1.37 12.25
CA ARG A 158 18.05 2.04 12.76
C ARG A 158 17.12 0.96 13.31
N ARG A 159 17.05 0.88 14.62
CA ARG A 159 16.23 -0.01 15.44
C ARG A 159 15.02 -0.59 14.72
N LEU A 160 15.22 -1.68 13.97
CA LEU A 160 14.07 -2.51 13.61
C LEU A 160 13.57 -3.14 14.90
N PRO A 161 12.30 -2.96 15.23
CA PRO A 161 11.75 -3.55 16.42
C PRO A 161 11.93 -5.06 16.36
N ALA A 162 12.10 -5.69 17.53
CA ALA A 162 12.21 -7.14 17.67
C ALA A 162 10.87 -7.83 17.37
N VAL A 163 10.40 -7.67 16.12
CA VAL A 163 9.20 -8.38 15.62
C VAL A 163 9.62 -9.78 15.21
N ARG A 164 8.96 -10.78 15.76
CA ARG A 164 9.16 -12.16 15.31
C ARG A 164 8.86 -12.28 13.82
N ALA A 165 9.78 -12.90 13.10
CA ALA A 165 9.67 -13.14 11.65
C ALA A 165 9.47 -11.87 10.80
N PHE A 166 10.14 -10.76 11.16
CA PHE A 166 10.21 -9.59 10.29
C PHE A 166 10.99 -9.94 9.01
N ASN A 167 10.27 -10.11 7.92
CA ASN A 167 10.85 -10.46 6.62
C ASN A 167 10.64 -9.29 5.64
N PRO A 168 11.66 -8.45 5.40
CA PRO A 168 11.56 -7.35 4.44
C PRO A 168 11.27 -7.85 3.04
N VAL A 169 10.28 -7.25 2.36
CA VAL A 169 9.83 -7.65 1.02
C VAL A 169 9.83 -6.51 0.01
N LEU A 170 9.75 -5.25 0.49
CA LEU A 170 9.65 -4.10 -0.40
C LEU A 170 10.32 -2.88 0.24
N LEU A 171 11.07 -2.12 -0.56
CA LEU A 171 11.62 -0.80 -0.23
C LEU A 171 10.80 0.28 -0.94
N GLY A 172 10.32 1.27 -0.21
CA GLY A 172 9.67 2.46 -0.73
C GLY A 172 10.62 3.67 -0.63
N LEU A 173 10.78 4.42 -1.72
CA LEU A 173 11.58 5.64 -1.79
C LEU A 173 10.70 6.79 -2.27
N ASP A 174 10.47 7.76 -1.40
CA ASP A 174 9.65 8.94 -1.67
C ASP A 174 10.54 10.18 -1.79
N PRO A 175 10.88 10.62 -3.01
CA PRO A 175 11.78 11.76 -3.20
C PRO A 175 11.19 13.08 -2.69
N ALA A 176 9.89 13.30 -2.88
CA ALA A 176 9.25 14.56 -2.50
C ALA A 176 9.26 14.78 -0.98
N ARG A 177 9.16 13.71 -0.19
CA ARG A 177 9.27 13.77 1.27
C ARG A 177 10.66 13.45 1.78
N GLY A 178 11.55 12.91 0.94
CA GLY A 178 12.83 12.36 1.36
C GLY A 178 12.70 11.14 2.26
N GLN A 179 11.55 10.47 2.22
CA GLN A 179 11.24 9.31 3.07
C GLN A 179 11.78 8.02 2.47
N VAL A 180 12.22 7.15 3.37
CA VAL A 180 12.52 5.74 3.09
C VAL A 180 11.53 4.89 3.88
N GLU A 181 10.96 3.87 3.26
CA GLU A 181 9.99 2.99 3.90
C GLU A 181 10.34 1.53 3.60
N ILE A 182 10.34 0.67 4.62
CA ILE A 182 10.52 -0.77 4.48
C ILE A 182 9.20 -1.45 4.81
N TYR A 183 8.76 -2.30 3.89
CA TYR A 183 7.61 -3.16 4.05
C TYR A 183 8.10 -4.58 4.35
N ALA A 184 7.51 -5.19 5.35
CA ALA A 184 7.86 -6.54 5.76
C ALA A 184 6.60 -7.36 5.98
N ALA A 185 6.70 -8.63 5.64
CA ALA A 185 5.76 -9.62 6.12
C ALA A 185 6.16 -10.03 7.54
N ILE A 186 5.17 -10.24 8.40
CA ILE A 186 5.38 -10.54 9.82
C ILE A 186 4.55 -11.75 10.27
N ALA A 187 4.97 -12.38 11.37
CA ALA A 187 4.10 -13.29 12.10
C ALA A 187 2.90 -12.53 12.71
N PRO A 188 1.80 -13.23 13.03
CA PRO A 188 0.65 -12.61 13.67
C PRO A 188 1.03 -11.75 14.88
N LEU A 189 0.59 -10.50 14.88
CA LEU A 189 0.91 -9.50 15.88
C LEU A 189 -0.01 -9.65 17.10
N ALA A 190 0.55 -9.77 18.30
CA ALA A 190 -0.21 -9.65 19.53
C ALA A 190 -0.63 -8.18 19.74
N ARG A 191 -1.79 -7.96 20.36
CA ARG A 191 -2.34 -6.61 20.57
C ARG A 191 -1.39 -5.68 21.35
N ASP A 192 -0.77 -6.21 22.38
CA ASP A 192 0.19 -5.50 23.26
C ASP A 192 1.53 -5.24 22.56
N ALA A 193 1.91 -6.07 21.60
CA ALA A 193 3.12 -5.82 20.81
C ALA A 193 3.08 -4.50 20.04
N LEU A 194 1.90 -4.02 19.65
CA LEU A 194 1.75 -2.74 18.95
C LEU A 194 2.25 -1.55 19.78
N ALA A 195 1.93 -1.54 21.08
CA ALA A 195 2.41 -0.49 21.99
C ALA A 195 3.93 -0.51 22.17
N LEU A 196 4.52 -1.72 22.29
CA LEU A 196 5.96 -1.89 22.39
C LEU A 196 6.68 -1.42 21.11
N LEU A 197 6.13 -1.77 19.94
CA LEU A 197 6.69 -1.34 18.65
C LEU A 197 6.71 0.18 18.51
N LEU A 198 5.62 0.85 18.89
CA LEU A 198 5.57 2.32 18.85
C LEU A 198 6.59 2.94 19.80
N ALA A 199 6.74 2.39 21.01
CA ALA A 199 7.72 2.87 21.99
C ALA A 199 9.15 2.69 21.49
N ASP A 200 9.49 1.51 20.94
CA ASP A 200 10.81 1.22 20.36
C ASP A 200 11.18 2.15 19.22
N LEU A 201 10.19 2.57 18.42
CA LEU A 201 10.37 3.50 17.31
C LEU A 201 10.33 4.98 17.73
N GLY A 202 10.04 5.28 19.00
CA GLY A 202 9.85 6.65 19.48
C GLY A 202 8.65 7.34 18.84
N LEU A 203 7.62 6.57 18.48
CA LEU A 203 6.36 7.07 17.92
C LEU A 203 5.34 7.36 19.04
N PRO A 204 4.33 8.22 18.78
CA PRO A 204 3.26 8.50 19.72
C PRO A 204 2.53 7.22 20.20
N PRO A 205 2.03 7.16 21.45
CA PRO A 205 1.41 5.97 22.03
C PRO A 205 -0.03 5.72 21.52
N LEU A 206 -0.20 5.57 20.20
CA LEU A 206 -1.49 5.45 19.51
C LEU A 206 -2.08 4.04 19.52
N ALA A 207 -1.46 3.06 20.18
CA ALA A 207 -1.89 1.65 20.14
C ALA A 207 -3.33 1.46 20.62
N ARG A 208 -3.74 2.14 21.69
CA ARG A 208 -5.11 2.08 22.21
C ARG A 208 -6.14 2.58 21.21
N ASP A 209 -5.87 3.75 20.61
CA ASP A 209 -6.79 4.38 19.66
C ASP A 209 -6.89 3.55 18.38
N ALA A 210 -5.77 2.96 17.94
CA ALA A 210 -5.73 2.04 16.81
C ALA A 210 -6.58 0.78 17.05
N LEU A 211 -6.44 0.15 18.21
CA LEU A 211 -7.24 -1.02 18.57
C LEU A 211 -8.71 -0.69 18.72
N GLN A 212 -9.04 0.49 19.25
CA GLN A 212 -10.42 0.97 19.31
C GLN A 212 -11.00 1.19 17.91
N LEU A 213 -10.23 1.82 17.00
CA LEU A 213 -10.65 2.02 15.61
C LEU A 213 -10.94 0.69 14.91
N LEU A 214 -10.09 -0.31 15.08
CA LEU A 214 -10.31 -1.64 14.52
C LEU A 214 -11.55 -2.34 15.13
N THR A 215 -11.79 -2.17 16.42
CA THR A 215 -12.99 -2.68 17.10
C THR A 215 -14.25 -2.04 16.52
N ASP A 216 -14.26 -0.72 16.36
CA ASP A 216 -15.36 0.05 15.80
C ASP A 216 -15.61 -0.31 14.32
N LEU A 217 -14.53 -0.54 13.55
CA LEU A 217 -14.60 -0.91 12.14
C LEU A 217 -15.25 -2.27 11.95
N ARG A 218 -14.89 -3.25 12.80
CA ARG A 218 -15.45 -4.60 12.74
C ARG A 218 -16.82 -4.73 13.38
N ASP A 219 -17.23 -3.77 14.17
CA ASP A 219 -18.42 -3.84 15.04
C ASP A 219 -18.39 -5.08 15.98
N GLN A 220 -17.20 -5.48 16.38
CA GLN A 220 -16.95 -6.66 17.22
C GLN A 220 -15.69 -6.47 18.07
N SER A 221 -15.66 -7.07 19.25
CA SER A 221 -14.46 -7.11 20.08
C SER A 221 -13.30 -7.81 19.38
N LEU A 222 -12.13 -7.20 19.43
CA LEU A 222 -10.90 -7.82 18.92
C LEU A 222 -10.49 -9.00 19.81
N ARG A 223 -10.06 -10.08 19.17
CA ARG A 223 -9.37 -11.19 19.85
C ARG A 223 -8.01 -10.72 20.38
N PRO A 224 -7.37 -11.45 21.34
CA PRO A 224 -6.05 -11.08 21.85
C PRO A 224 -4.96 -10.99 20.78
N VAL A 225 -5.11 -11.74 19.68
CA VAL A 225 -4.24 -11.68 18.51
C VAL A 225 -5.01 -10.98 17.38
N LEU A 226 -4.37 -10.04 16.71
CA LEU A 226 -4.91 -9.43 15.49
C LEU A 226 -5.10 -10.52 14.42
N PRO A 227 -5.91 -10.28 13.37
CA PRO A 227 -6.19 -11.31 12.35
C PRO A 227 -4.93 -12.07 11.92
N THR A 228 -5.01 -13.40 11.91
CA THR A 228 -3.85 -14.30 11.86
C THR A 228 -3.32 -14.57 10.45
N HIS A 229 -4.00 -14.10 9.42
CA HIS A 229 -3.57 -14.34 8.04
C HIS A 229 -2.71 -13.18 7.54
N ASP A 230 -1.67 -13.52 6.81
CA ASP A 230 -0.84 -12.64 5.99
C ASP A 230 -0.81 -11.16 6.44
N GLN A 231 -0.11 -10.90 7.52
CA GLN A 231 0.06 -9.56 8.06
C GLN A 231 1.36 -8.94 7.58
N GLY A 232 1.33 -7.64 7.38
CA GLY A 232 2.50 -6.86 7.07
C GLY A 232 2.67 -5.67 8.00
N LEU A 233 3.90 -5.21 8.07
CA LEU A 233 4.25 -3.93 8.64
C LEU A 233 5.01 -3.09 7.61
N SER A 234 4.82 -1.79 7.62
CA SER A 234 5.84 -0.88 7.09
C SER A 234 6.29 0.09 8.16
N ILE A 235 7.54 0.50 8.06
CA ILE A 235 8.11 1.55 8.88
C ILE A 235 8.68 2.58 7.92
N SER A 236 8.29 3.84 8.07
CA SER A 236 8.83 4.96 7.31
C SER A 236 9.73 5.83 8.18
N TRP A 237 10.83 6.28 7.59
CA TRP A 237 11.79 7.21 8.20
C TRP A 237 11.90 8.46 7.35
N GLY A 238 12.01 9.61 8.01
CA GLY A 238 12.27 10.89 7.40
C GLY A 238 13.75 11.10 7.06
N ARG A 239 14.07 12.31 6.57
CA ARG A 239 15.46 12.72 6.27
C ARG A 239 16.35 12.79 7.51
N ASP A 240 15.78 13.03 8.67
CA ASP A 240 16.43 13.07 9.98
C ASP A 240 16.68 11.67 10.57
N GLU A 241 16.36 10.64 9.80
CA GLU A 241 16.52 9.25 10.21
C GLU A 241 15.61 8.80 11.36
N MET A 242 14.68 9.65 11.77
CA MET A 242 13.68 9.32 12.79
C MET A 242 12.50 8.59 12.16
N ALA A 243 11.95 7.61 12.88
CA ALA A 243 10.72 6.97 12.47
C ALA A 243 9.58 8.00 12.42
N GLU A 244 8.88 8.06 11.30
CA GLU A 244 7.72 8.95 11.10
C GLU A 244 6.41 8.22 11.31
N ALA A 245 6.34 6.95 10.87
CA ALA A 245 5.15 6.14 11.01
C ALA A 245 5.47 4.65 10.98
N LEU A 246 4.60 3.89 11.65
CA LEU A 246 4.42 2.46 11.54
C LEU A 246 3.07 2.22 10.88
N THR A 247 3.00 1.38 9.84
CA THR A 247 1.71 0.94 9.29
C THR A 247 1.58 -0.57 9.42
N TRP A 248 0.50 -1.02 10.04
CA TRP A 248 0.10 -2.42 10.06
C TRP A 248 -0.84 -2.68 8.89
N TYR A 249 -0.62 -3.77 8.16
CA TYR A 249 -1.43 -4.19 7.01
C TYR A 249 -2.03 -5.57 7.20
N VAL A 250 -3.23 -5.73 6.68
CA VAL A 250 -3.92 -7.02 6.63
C VAL A 250 -4.79 -7.06 5.36
N HIS A 251 -5.04 -8.25 4.84
CA HIS A 251 -6.02 -8.42 3.76
C HIS A 251 -7.41 -8.01 4.24
N CYS A 252 -8.12 -7.28 3.38
CA CYS A 252 -9.44 -6.74 3.68
C CYS A 252 -10.45 -7.84 4.01
N ASP A 253 -10.42 -8.93 3.27
CA ASP A 253 -11.29 -10.11 3.48
C ASP A 253 -11.01 -10.83 4.80
N ALA A 254 -9.76 -10.88 5.24
CA ALA A 254 -9.39 -11.44 6.55
C ALA A 254 -9.92 -10.60 7.73
N LEU A 255 -10.08 -9.29 7.53
CA LEU A 255 -10.56 -8.39 8.58
C LEU A 255 -12.08 -8.18 8.52
N LEU A 256 -12.66 -7.99 7.34
CA LEU A 256 -14.04 -7.55 7.13
C LEU A 256 -14.89 -8.55 6.36
N GLY A 257 -14.31 -9.64 5.86
CA GLY A 257 -15.00 -10.61 5.02
C GLY A 257 -15.03 -10.25 3.52
N PRO A 258 -15.85 -10.91 2.72
CA PRO A 258 -15.93 -10.71 1.27
C PRO A 258 -16.14 -9.25 0.86
N ALA A 259 -15.76 -8.89 -0.38
CA ALA A 259 -15.74 -7.51 -0.86
C ALA A 259 -17.06 -6.74 -0.65
N ALA A 260 -18.21 -7.39 -0.82
CA ALA A 260 -19.52 -6.76 -0.56
C ALA A 260 -19.70 -6.40 0.91
N GLN A 261 -19.37 -7.30 1.83
CA GLN A 261 -19.46 -7.08 3.27
C GLN A 261 -18.43 -6.03 3.71
N ALA A 262 -17.21 -6.10 3.19
CA ALA A 262 -16.16 -5.12 3.45
C ALA A 262 -16.60 -3.71 3.05
N ARG A 263 -17.20 -3.57 1.85
CA ARG A 263 -17.76 -2.31 1.37
C ARG A 263 -18.83 -1.75 2.30
N GLU A 264 -19.78 -2.55 2.71
CA GLU A 264 -20.85 -2.13 3.62
C GLU A 264 -20.30 -1.71 4.98
N SER A 265 -19.38 -2.49 5.55
CA SER A 265 -18.73 -2.20 6.83
C SER A 265 -17.97 -0.88 6.79
N LEU A 266 -17.18 -0.64 5.74
CA LEU A 266 -16.40 0.60 5.58
C LEU A 266 -17.31 1.82 5.37
N LEU A 267 -18.38 1.71 4.56
CA LEU A 267 -19.36 2.78 4.38
C LEU A 267 -20.11 3.09 5.68
N ALA A 268 -20.53 2.08 6.42
CA ALA A 268 -21.20 2.27 7.71
C ALA A 268 -20.26 2.90 8.73
N PHE A 269 -19.01 2.42 8.81
CA PHE A 269 -17.97 2.96 9.68
C PHE A 269 -17.68 4.43 9.37
N GLY A 270 -17.44 4.78 8.10
CA GLY A 270 -17.17 6.15 7.68
C GLY A 270 -18.33 7.11 8.02
N ARG A 271 -19.58 6.66 7.78
CA ARG A 271 -20.76 7.45 8.18
C ARG A 271 -20.83 7.71 9.69
N ARG A 272 -20.56 6.68 10.52
CA ARG A 272 -20.52 6.85 11.99
C ARG A 272 -19.44 7.83 12.44
N ARG A 273 -18.32 7.88 11.72
CA ARG A 273 -17.20 8.80 11.99
C ARG A 273 -17.37 10.20 11.37
N GLY A 274 -18.38 10.42 10.54
CA GLY A 274 -18.53 11.66 9.77
C GLY A 274 -17.45 11.84 8.69
N TRP A 275 -16.85 10.77 8.23
CA TRP A 275 -15.81 10.82 7.20
C TRP A 275 -16.42 11.01 5.80
N PRO A 276 -15.74 11.72 4.88
CA PRO A 276 -16.17 11.80 3.49
C PRO A 276 -15.98 10.44 2.83
N MET A 277 -17.09 9.84 2.37
CA MET A 277 -17.08 8.50 1.77
C MET A 277 -17.40 8.53 0.27
N THR A 278 -17.48 9.71 -0.33
CA THR A 278 -17.92 9.88 -1.73
C THR A 278 -16.98 9.16 -2.71
N ARG A 279 -15.68 9.38 -2.59
CA ARG A 279 -14.68 8.73 -3.46
C ARG A 279 -14.63 7.22 -3.26
N TYR A 280 -14.65 6.79 -1.99
CA TYR A 280 -14.70 5.37 -1.69
C TYR A 280 -15.97 4.70 -2.23
N SER A 281 -17.13 5.33 -2.02
CA SER A 281 -18.40 4.83 -2.54
C SER A 281 -18.38 4.68 -4.06
N ALA A 282 -17.75 5.62 -4.76
CA ALA A 282 -17.62 5.59 -6.22
C ALA A 282 -16.58 4.56 -6.70
N LEU A 283 -15.41 4.47 -6.05
CA LEU A 283 -14.36 3.48 -6.40
C LEU A 283 -14.83 2.05 -6.15
N SER A 284 -15.54 1.82 -5.05
CA SER A 284 -16.06 0.50 -4.67
C SER A 284 -17.46 0.21 -5.20
N ALA A 285 -18.01 1.06 -6.09
CA ALA A 285 -19.35 0.85 -6.67
C ALA A 285 -19.40 -0.46 -7.46
N PRO A 286 -20.53 -1.19 -7.40
CA PRO A 286 -20.71 -2.42 -8.15
C PRO A 286 -20.44 -2.26 -9.64
N LEU A 287 -19.85 -3.28 -10.24
CA LEU A 287 -19.55 -3.40 -11.65
C LEU A 287 -20.34 -4.55 -12.27
N PRO A 288 -20.46 -4.63 -13.61
CA PRO A 288 -20.82 -5.88 -14.25
C PRO A 288 -19.83 -6.96 -13.81
N GLY A 289 -20.30 -7.98 -13.10
CA GLY A 289 -19.43 -9.03 -12.53
C GLY A 289 -19.17 -8.93 -11.03
N GLY A 290 -19.65 -7.91 -10.32
CA GLY A 290 -19.56 -7.86 -8.84
C GLY A 290 -19.04 -6.56 -8.26
N ILE A 291 -18.53 -6.63 -7.03
CA ILE A 291 -17.92 -5.51 -6.32
C ILE A 291 -16.42 -5.47 -6.65
N PRO A 292 -15.81 -4.28 -6.87
CA PRO A 292 -14.37 -4.14 -6.98
C PRO A 292 -13.64 -4.82 -5.82
N TRP A 293 -12.57 -5.54 -6.14
CA TRP A 293 -11.81 -6.24 -5.11
C TRP A 293 -11.14 -5.25 -4.16
N HIS A 294 -11.21 -5.57 -2.86
CA HIS A 294 -10.55 -4.83 -1.81
C HIS A 294 -9.28 -5.57 -1.39
N GLY A 295 -8.13 -4.95 -1.57
CA GLY A 295 -6.84 -5.55 -1.26
C GLY A 295 -6.51 -5.47 0.23
N LEU A 296 -5.71 -4.49 0.60
CA LEU A 296 -5.20 -4.32 1.95
C LEU A 296 -5.96 -3.23 2.72
N ILE A 297 -6.18 -3.49 4.00
CA ILE A 297 -6.44 -2.45 4.99
C ILE A 297 -5.13 -2.13 5.67
N GLY A 298 -4.80 -0.84 5.75
CA GLY A 298 -3.63 -0.33 6.45
C GLY A 298 -4.04 0.57 7.61
N LEU A 299 -3.42 0.36 8.76
CA LEU A 299 -3.57 1.21 9.94
C LEU A 299 -2.23 1.90 10.21
N THR A 300 -2.15 3.18 9.91
CA THR A 300 -0.94 3.99 10.05
C THR A 300 -0.95 4.73 11.38
N LEU A 301 0.10 4.53 12.16
CA LEU A 301 0.35 5.16 13.45
C LEU A 301 1.64 5.96 13.35
N GLY A 302 1.54 7.26 13.39
CA GLY A 302 2.70 8.11 13.13
C GLY A 302 2.67 9.43 13.90
N ARG A 303 3.69 10.26 13.65
CA ARG A 303 3.79 11.59 14.26
C ARG A 303 2.63 12.51 13.89
N GLN A 304 1.97 12.26 12.77
CA GLN A 304 0.79 12.99 12.31
C GLN A 304 -0.53 12.40 12.85
N GLY A 305 -0.46 11.40 13.73
CA GLY A 305 -1.62 10.75 14.30
C GLY A 305 -1.95 9.40 13.65
N LEU A 306 -3.21 9.02 13.75
CA LEU A 306 -3.77 7.76 13.26
C LEU A 306 -4.45 7.96 11.91
N ALA A 307 -4.24 7.02 10.98
CA ALA A 307 -4.96 6.99 9.72
C ALA A 307 -5.35 5.56 9.34
N LEU A 308 -6.50 5.40 8.69
CA LEU A 308 -6.97 4.16 8.09
C LEU A 308 -6.84 4.26 6.58
N SER A 309 -6.38 3.19 5.94
CA SER A 309 -6.40 3.10 4.48
C SER A 309 -7.01 1.80 4.01
N VAL A 310 -7.56 1.82 2.79
CA VAL A 310 -8.03 0.63 2.08
C VAL A 310 -7.59 0.73 0.63
N THR A 311 -7.15 -0.40 0.05
CA THR A 311 -6.87 -0.47 -1.37
C THR A 311 -8.04 -1.09 -2.13
N CYS A 312 -8.31 -0.55 -3.33
CA CYS A 312 -9.35 -1.02 -4.23
C CYS A 312 -8.75 -1.22 -5.63
N ALA A 313 -8.95 -2.38 -6.20
CA ALA A 313 -8.63 -2.65 -7.60
C ALA A 313 -9.60 -1.92 -8.53
N THR A 314 -9.23 -1.78 -9.81
CA THR A 314 -10.12 -1.19 -10.82
C THR A 314 -11.19 -2.17 -11.32
N ARG A 315 -11.09 -3.45 -10.94
CA ARG A 315 -11.90 -4.58 -11.38
C ARG A 315 -12.63 -5.26 -10.24
N SER A 316 -13.68 -6.00 -10.58
CA SER A 316 -14.38 -6.89 -9.64
C SER A 316 -13.78 -8.29 -9.65
N GLN A 317 -13.89 -8.97 -8.52
CA GLN A 317 -13.76 -10.41 -8.42
C GLN A 317 -15.13 -11.04 -8.82
N ALA A 318 -15.10 -11.92 -9.81
CA ALA A 318 -16.30 -12.66 -10.23
C ALA A 318 -16.74 -13.66 -9.16
#